data_f203a257d35de13032c33130d355a69e
#
_entry.id   f203a257d35de13032c33130d355a69e
#
_cell.length_a   1.000
_cell.length_b   1.000
_cell.length_c   1.000
_cell.angle_alpha   90.00
_cell.angle_beta   90.00
_cell.angle_gamma   90.00
#
_symmetry.space_group_name_H-M   'P 1'
#
loop_
_entity.id
_entity.type
_entity.pdbx_description
1 polymer ?
#
loop_
_entity_poly.entity_id
_entity_poly.type
_entity_poly.pdbx_seq_one_letter_code
_entity_poly.pdbx_strand_id
1 'polypeptide(L)'
;MRQLKIATQITNRDSQAVEKYLQEISKIPMITPEEETTLAQRIKMAHRNPVDAQRALDKLVQANLRFVVSVAKQYQHQGLSLSDLINEGNLGLIKAAQRFDETKGFKFISYAVWWIRQSILQALAEQGRLVRLPQNKIGTYNKANKAYMAFEQEHEREPSTEELAEILEMSETEINNIFQSNTRHTSLDAPVHEAEDVAMGDLLEGSDDTDDDVMKDSLRNEIRRILKSLSPREAEIVNAYFGLDVENGVTIEQIGQKYDLTKERIRQIKERAIKRLQKARYSSALKAYLG
;
A
#
# COMPACT_ATOMS: atom_id res chain seq x y z
N MET A 1 -25.68 25.63 2.01
CA MET A 1 -24.33 25.75 1.36
C MET A 1 -23.37 26.35 2.37
N ARG A 2 -22.40 25.59 2.88
CA ARG A 2 -21.34 26.17 3.73
C ARG A 2 -20.44 27.04 2.83
N GLN A 3 -20.40 28.34 3.12
CA GLN A 3 -19.45 29.25 2.50
C GLN A 3 -18.02 28.77 2.81
N LEU A 4 -17.20 28.62 1.77
CA LEU A 4 -15.77 28.33 1.90
C LEU A 4 -15.12 29.49 2.68
N LYS A 5 -14.86 29.29 3.98
CA LYS A 5 -13.98 30.19 4.73
C LYS A 5 -12.54 29.81 4.36
N ILE A 6 -11.90 30.68 3.57
CA ILE A 6 -10.46 30.58 3.31
C ILE A 6 -9.74 31.01 4.59
N ALA A 7 -9.35 30.03 5.41
CA ALA A 7 -8.47 30.31 6.54
C ALA A 7 -7.06 30.63 6.02
N THR A 8 -6.43 31.66 6.57
CA THR A 8 -5.02 31.99 6.31
C THR A 8 -4.13 30.95 6.98
N GLN A 9 -3.88 29.82 6.30
CA GLN A 9 -2.92 28.83 6.77
C GLN A 9 -1.52 29.18 6.31
N ILE A 10 -0.55 29.06 7.22
CA ILE A 10 0.87 29.22 6.91
C ILE A 10 1.26 28.09 5.94
N THR A 11 1.85 28.45 4.81
CA THR A 11 2.29 27.48 3.79
C THR A 11 3.70 27.05 4.16
N ASN A 12 3.92 25.76 4.42
CA ASN A 12 5.26 25.18 4.42
C ASN A 12 5.80 25.27 3.00
N ARG A 13 6.84 26.06 2.80
CA ARG A 13 7.48 26.31 1.50
C ARG A 13 8.72 25.40 1.36
N ASP A 14 8.51 24.10 1.40
CA ASP A 14 9.60 23.11 1.47
C ASP A 14 10.40 22.99 0.16
N SER A 15 10.00 23.65 -0.92
CA SER A 15 10.77 23.66 -2.17
C SER A 15 10.85 25.03 -2.82
N GLN A 16 12.06 25.40 -3.28
CA GLN A 16 12.30 26.63 -4.08
C GLN A 16 11.41 26.69 -5.34
N ALA A 17 11.05 25.53 -5.90
CA ALA A 17 10.19 25.42 -7.08
C ALA A 17 8.77 25.93 -6.78
N VAL A 18 8.18 25.57 -5.64
CA VAL A 18 6.86 26.06 -5.22
C VAL A 18 6.89 27.56 -4.96
N GLU A 19 7.96 28.06 -4.34
CA GLU A 19 8.09 29.49 -4.08
C GLU A 19 8.17 30.29 -5.37
N LYS A 20 8.98 29.87 -6.34
CA LYS A 20 9.07 30.46 -7.65
C LYS A 20 7.72 30.44 -8.39
N TYR A 21 7.04 29.32 -8.37
CA TYR A 21 5.69 29.17 -8.94
C TYR A 21 4.71 30.19 -8.31
N LEU A 22 4.69 30.31 -6.99
CA LEU A 22 3.82 31.26 -6.28
C LEU A 22 4.13 32.72 -6.65
N GLN A 23 5.40 33.07 -6.84
CA GLN A 23 5.81 34.38 -7.31
C GLN A 23 5.33 34.65 -8.76
N GLU A 24 5.42 33.65 -9.64
CA GLU A 24 4.99 33.79 -11.04
C GLU A 24 3.46 33.97 -11.13
N ILE A 25 2.67 33.13 -10.45
CA ILE A 25 1.21 33.27 -10.50
C ILE A 25 0.70 34.55 -9.83
N SER A 26 1.45 35.11 -8.88
CA SER A 26 1.07 36.36 -8.24
C SER A 26 1.07 37.59 -9.20
N LYS A 27 1.87 37.53 -10.27
CA LYS A 27 2.00 38.59 -11.28
C LYS A 27 0.85 38.55 -12.30
N ILE A 28 0.11 37.46 -12.38
CA ILE A 28 -0.98 37.30 -13.35
C ILE A 28 -2.20 38.08 -12.87
N PRO A 29 -2.76 39.01 -13.70
CA PRO A 29 -3.94 39.76 -13.34
C PRO A 29 -5.18 38.88 -13.27
N MET A 30 -6.10 39.20 -12.37
CA MET A 30 -7.41 38.56 -12.31
C MET A 30 -8.29 39.07 -13.46
N ILE A 31 -9.17 38.20 -13.96
CA ILE A 31 -10.15 38.51 -14.99
C ILE A 31 -11.49 38.95 -14.39
N THR A 32 -12.21 39.80 -15.13
CA THR A 32 -13.55 40.22 -14.77
C THR A 32 -14.59 39.18 -15.19
N PRO A 33 -15.79 39.14 -14.60
CA PRO A 33 -16.85 38.21 -14.98
C PRO A 33 -17.26 38.36 -16.46
N GLU A 34 -17.16 39.53 -17.05
CA GLU A 34 -17.43 39.80 -18.47
C GLU A 34 -16.37 39.15 -19.37
N GLU A 35 -15.11 39.24 -18.95
CA GLU A 35 -14.04 38.53 -19.64
C GLU A 35 -14.14 37.01 -19.50
N GLU A 36 -14.59 36.46 -18.36
CA GLU A 36 -14.85 35.05 -18.19
C GLU A 36 -15.86 34.53 -19.23
N THR A 37 -16.96 35.25 -19.44
CA THR A 37 -17.99 34.88 -20.43
C THR A 37 -17.46 34.94 -21.85
N THR A 38 -16.71 36.00 -22.22
CA THR A 38 -16.12 36.10 -23.57
C THR A 38 -15.08 35.01 -23.84
N LEU A 39 -14.26 34.66 -22.87
CA LEU A 39 -13.29 33.58 -22.99
C LEU A 39 -13.99 32.19 -23.11
N ALA A 40 -15.04 31.96 -22.33
CA ALA A 40 -15.82 30.73 -22.41
C ALA A 40 -16.47 30.55 -23.79
N GLN A 41 -17.03 31.63 -24.38
CA GLN A 41 -17.56 31.60 -25.73
C GLN A 41 -16.50 31.25 -26.79
N ARG A 42 -15.29 31.82 -26.68
CA ARG A 42 -14.18 31.50 -27.59
C ARG A 42 -13.74 30.02 -27.44
N ILE A 43 -13.70 29.48 -26.22
CA ILE A 43 -13.37 28.08 -25.98
C ILE A 43 -14.41 27.16 -26.66
N LYS A 44 -15.70 27.49 -26.59
CA LYS A 44 -16.76 26.73 -27.30
C LYS A 44 -16.64 26.79 -28.83
N MET A 45 -16.09 27.86 -29.35
CA MET A 45 -15.86 28.02 -30.79
C MET A 45 -14.60 27.30 -31.33
N ALA A 46 -14.04 26.35 -30.58
CA ALA A 46 -12.83 25.61 -30.94
C ALA A 46 -12.90 24.94 -32.32
N HIS A 47 -14.09 24.55 -32.78
CA HIS A 47 -14.31 23.97 -34.10
C HIS A 47 -14.00 24.94 -35.24
N ARG A 48 -14.11 26.27 -35.02
CA ARG A 48 -13.84 27.29 -36.06
C ARG A 48 -12.41 27.79 -35.99
N ASN A 49 -11.87 27.94 -34.79
CA ASN A 49 -10.50 28.44 -34.57
C ASN A 49 -9.84 27.79 -33.36
N PRO A 50 -9.17 26.62 -33.54
CA PRO A 50 -8.59 25.89 -32.43
C PRO A 50 -7.46 26.64 -31.72
N VAL A 51 -6.69 27.47 -32.42
CA VAL A 51 -5.58 28.21 -31.83
C VAL A 51 -6.09 29.33 -30.89
N ASP A 52 -7.16 30.03 -31.29
CA ASP A 52 -7.77 31.07 -30.46
C ASP A 52 -8.46 30.49 -29.23
N ALA A 53 -9.14 29.35 -29.41
CA ALA A 53 -9.76 28.62 -28.31
C ALA A 53 -8.71 28.16 -27.27
N GLN A 54 -7.55 27.65 -27.71
CA GLN A 54 -6.46 27.27 -26.81
C GLN A 54 -5.91 28.45 -26.04
N ARG A 55 -5.68 29.58 -26.71
CA ARG A 55 -5.23 30.86 -26.06
C ARG A 55 -6.26 31.36 -25.05
N ALA A 56 -7.54 31.23 -25.35
CA ALA A 56 -8.61 31.62 -24.44
C ALA A 56 -8.66 30.67 -23.22
N LEU A 57 -8.47 29.37 -23.41
CA LEU A 57 -8.36 28.39 -22.35
C LEU A 57 -7.19 28.67 -21.44
N ASP A 58 -6.00 28.92 -22.02
CA ASP A 58 -4.79 29.20 -21.26
C ASP A 58 -4.95 30.49 -20.43
N LYS A 59 -5.53 31.56 -20.99
CA LYS A 59 -5.82 32.77 -20.26
C LYS A 59 -6.79 32.58 -19.11
N LEU A 60 -7.88 31.83 -19.32
CA LEU A 60 -8.87 31.51 -18.28
C LEU A 60 -8.26 30.69 -17.14
N VAL A 61 -7.43 29.68 -17.47
CA VAL A 61 -6.75 28.83 -16.49
C VAL A 61 -5.71 29.65 -15.71
N GLN A 62 -4.82 30.40 -16.39
CA GLN A 62 -3.76 31.17 -15.74
C GLN A 62 -4.30 32.15 -14.70
N ALA A 63 -5.37 32.87 -15.02
CA ALA A 63 -5.97 33.83 -14.10
C ALA A 63 -6.54 33.21 -12.83
N ASN A 64 -6.86 31.88 -12.86
CA ASN A 64 -7.47 31.16 -11.74
C ASN A 64 -6.49 30.25 -10.98
N LEU A 65 -5.20 30.19 -11.35
CA LEU A 65 -4.21 29.34 -10.66
C LEU A 65 -4.07 29.66 -9.16
N ARG A 66 -4.18 30.94 -8.78
CA ARG A 66 -4.14 31.36 -7.36
C ARG A 66 -5.26 30.72 -6.54
N PHE A 67 -6.41 30.53 -7.15
CA PHE A 67 -7.54 29.88 -6.50
C PHE A 67 -7.26 28.38 -6.25
N VAL A 68 -6.65 27.69 -7.23
CA VAL A 68 -6.24 26.28 -7.06
C VAL A 68 -5.33 26.12 -5.85
N VAL A 69 -4.32 27.00 -5.68
CA VAL A 69 -3.42 26.97 -4.52
C VAL A 69 -4.20 27.10 -3.20
N SER A 70 -5.20 27.98 -3.13
CA SER A 70 -6.00 28.14 -1.92
C SER A 70 -6.84 26.90 -1.58
N VAL A 71 -7.29 26.16 -2.59
CA VAL A 71 -8.00 24.90 -2.40
C VAL A 71 -7.03 23.78 -2.03
N ALA A 72 -5.89 23.67 -2.73
CA ALA A 72 -4.88 22.63 -2.48
C ALA A 72 -4.31 22.68 -1.04
N LYS A 73 -4.14 23.88 -0.48
CA LYS A 73 -3.70 24.06 0.92
C LYS A 73 -4.60 23.37 1.94
N GLN A 74 -5.89 23.18 1.67
CA GLN A 74 -6.82 22.51 2.58
C GLN A 74 -6.58 21.00 2.68
N TYR A 75 -5.82 20.44 1.74
CA TYR A 75 -5.53 19.00 1.63
C TYR A 75 -4.08 18.66 1.94
N GLN A 76 -3.30 19.60 2.48
CA GLN A 76 -1.93 19.34 2.94
C GLN A 76 -1.91 18.28 4.06
N HIS A 77 -0.77 17.61 4.21
CA HIS A 77 -0.52 16.57 5.24
C HIS A 77 -1.37 15.29 5.11
N GLN A 78 -1.95 15.04 3.93
CA GLN A 78 -2.75 13.85 3.67
C GLN A 78 -2.03 12.78 2.83
N GLY A 79 -0.72 12.93 2.62
CA GLY A 79 0.11 11.94 1.92
C GLY A 79 0.68 12.39 0.58
N LEU A 80 0.30 13.58 0.08
CA LEU A 80 0.89 14.20 -1.11
C LEU A 80 1.55 15.54 -0.77
N SER A 81 2.60 15.88 -1.51
CA SER A 81 3.25 17.19 -1.41
C SER A 81 2.33 18.32 -1.89
N LEU A 82 2.55 19.55 -1.41
CA LEU A 82 1.78 20.71 -1.89
C LEU A 82 1.95 20.93 -3.40
N SER A 83 3.12 20.63 -3.95
CA SER A 83 3.39 20.70 -5.39
C SER A 83 2.48 19.77 -6.18
N ASP A 84 2.38 18.52 -5.74
CA ASP A 84 1.55 17.52 -6.41
C ASP A 84 0.06 17.84 -6.30
N LEU A 85 -0.39 18.31 -5.13
CA LEU A 85 -1.77 18.74 -4.92
C LEU A 85 -2.15 19.93 -5.83
N ILE A 86 -1.23 20.88 -6.04
CA ILE A 86 -1.43 22.02 -6.96
C ILE A 86 -1.51 21.50 -8.40
N ASN A 87 -0.62 20.61 -8.82
CA ASN A 87 -0.61 20.06 -10.16
C ASN A 87 -1.90 19.30 -10.48
N GLU A 88 -2.34 18.42 -9.58
CA GLU A 88 -3.61 17.71 -9.72
C GLU A 88 -4.82 18.66 -9.70
N GLY A 89 -4.78 19.70 -8.86
CA GLY A 89 -5.78 20.74 -8.85
C GLY A 89 -5.83 21.52 -10.16
N ASN A 90 -4.68 21.82 -10.78
CA ASN A 90 -4.60 22.49 -12.09
C ASN A 90 -5.18 21.61 -13.20
N LEU A 91 -4.97 20.29 -13.18
CA LEU A 91 -5.64 19.36 -14.09
C LEU A 91 -7.16 19.42 -13.94
N GLY A 92 -7.66 19.49 -12.70
CA GLY A 92 -9.08 19.72 -12.41
C GLY A 92 -9.60 21.03 -12.98
N LEU A 93 -8.82 22.13 -12.82
CA LEU A 93 -9.15 23.45 -13.34
C LEU A 93 -9.26 23.45 -14.88
N ILE A 94 -8.33 22.78 -15.57
CA ILE A 94 -8.33 22.66 -17.05
C ILE A 94 -9.59 21.92 -17.50
N LYS A 95 -9.93 20.78 -16.86
CA LYS A 95 -11.15 20.04 -17.14
C LYS A 95 -12.41 20.89 -16.93
N ALA A 96 -12.43 21.70 -15.87
CA ALA A 96 -13.51 22.64 -15.61
C ALA A 96 -13.63 23.69 -16.71
N ALA A 97 -12.52 24.29 -17.14
CA ALA A 97 -12.50 25.33 -18.18
C ALA A 97 -13.02 24.80 -19.54
N GLN A 98 -12.71 23.55 -19.89
CA GLN A 98 -13.21 22.89 -21.10
C GLN A 98 -14.72 22.62 -21.08
N ARG A 99 -15.31 22.43 -19.89
CA ARG A 99 -16.73 22.05 -19.70
C ARG A 99 -17.59 23.16 -19.17
N PHE A 100 -17.03 24.33 -18.95
CA PHE A 100 -17.76 25.47 -18.39
C PHE A 100 -18.81 25.98 -19.38
N ASP A 101 -19.99 26.29 -18.84
CA ASP A 101 -21.13 26.82 -19.60
C ASP A 101 -21.55 28.20 -19.03
N GLU A 102 -21.20 29.25 -19.76
CA GLU A 102 -21.48 30.64 -19.41
C GLU A 102 -22.97 31.01 -19.44
N THR A 103 -23.79 30.23 -20.18
CA THR A 103 -25.24 30.50 -20.31
C THR A 103 -26.00 30.32 -19.00
N LYS A 104 -25.39 29.60 -18.04
CA LYS A 104 -26.00 29.34 -16.72
C LYS A 104 -25.89 30.49 -15.73
N GLY A 105 -25.19 31.56 -16.06
CA GLY A 105 -25.09 32.78 -15.25
C GLY A 105 -24.29 32.65 -13.95
N PHE A 106 -23.57 31.54 -13.74
CA PHE A 106 -22.69 31.34 -12.58
C PHE A 106 -21.24 31.75 -12.90
N LYS A 107 -20.53 32.23 -11.87
CA LYS A 107 -19.09 32.50 -12.00
C LYS A 107 -18.30 31.20 -12.23
N PHE A 108 -17.27 31.29 -13.07
CA PHE A 108 -16.39 30.14 -13.36
C PHE A 108 -15.84 29.44 -12.11
N ILE A 109 -15.38 30.20 -11.12
CA ILE A 109 -14.83 29.68 -9.85
C ILE A 109 -15.84 28.79 -9.12
N SER A 110 -17.13 29.12 -9.11
CA SER A 110 -18.16 28.34 -8.43
C SER A 110 -18.35 26.94 -9.04
N TYR A 111 -18.11 26.82 -10.34
CA TYR A 111 -18.10 25.56 -11.06
C TYR A 111 -16.75 24.83 -10.94
N ALA A 112 -15.65 25.53 -11.10
CA ALA A 112 -14.30 24.99 -11.11
C ALA A 112 -13.92 24.33 -9.77
N VAL A 113 -14.39 24.87 -8.63
CA VAL A 113 -14.09 24.33 -7.29
C VAL A 113 -14.43 22.84 -7.15
N TRP A 114 -15.50 22.38 -7.80
CA TRP A 114 -15.92 20.98 -7.75
C TRP A 114 -14.96 20.08 -8.50
N TRP A 115 -14.48 20.51 -9.67
CA TRP A 115 -13.52 19.78 -10.47
C TRP A 115 -12.13 19.76 -9.83
N ILE A 116 -11.68 20.88 -9.29
CA ILE A 116 -10.41 21.00 -8.57
C ILE A 116 -10.42 20.04 -7.37
N ARG A 117 -11.47 20.09 -6.56
CA ARG A 117 -11.60 19.23 -5.38
C ARG A 117 -11.67 17.75 -5.77
N GLN A 118 -12.43 17.42 -6.79
CA GLN A 118 -12.56 16.05 -7.28
C GLN A 118 -11.22 15.49 -7.76
N SER A 119 -10.45 16.29 -8.53
CA SER A 119 -9.14 15.88 -9.01
C SER A 119 -8.15 15.66 -7.86
N ILE A 120 -8.11 16.58 -6.89
CA ILE A 120 -7.25 16.44 -5.70
C ILE A 120 -7.62 15.21 -4.87
N LEU A 121 -8.91 14.98 -4.59
CA LEU A 121 -9.35 13.81 -3.82
C LEU A 121 -9.08 12.50 -4.54
N GLN A 122 -9.21 12.49 -5.88
CA GLN A 122 -8.85 11.34 -6.70
C GLN A 122 -7.35 11.05 -6.60
N ALA A 123 -6.51 12.06 -6.74
CA ALA A 123 -5.05 11.92 -6.62
C ALA A 123 -4.63 11.44 -5.22
N LEU A 124 -5.24 11.97 -4.16
CA LEU A 124 -5.00 11.50 -2.78
C LEU A 124 -5.40 10.04 -2.59
N ALA A 125 -6.50 9.60 -3.19
CA ALA A 125 -6.94 8.21 -3.11
C ALA A 125 -6.01 7.27 -3.89
N GLU A 126 -5.44 7.73 -5.02
CA GLU A 126 -4.62 6.91 -5.91
C GLU A 126 -3.14 6.89 -5.53
N GLN A 127 -2.59 8.01 -5.07
CA GLN A 127 -1.15 8.24 -4.89
C GLN A 127 -0.76 8.62 -3.46
N GLY A 128 -1.73 8.97 -2.59
CA GLY A 128 -1.46 9.43 -1.23
C GLY A 128 -0.97 8.35 -0.27
N ARG A 129 -0.92 7.07 -0.70
CA ARG A 129 -0.49 5.93 0.10
C ARG A 129 0.63 5.16 -0.57
N LEU A 130 1.59 4.66 0.22
CA LEU A 130 2.66 3.79 -0.25
C LEU A 130 2.09 2.51 -0.89
N VAL A 131 1.12 1.87 -0.22
CA VAL A 131 0.34 0.76 -0.78
C VAL A 131 -1.02 1.28 -1.21
N ARG A 132 -1.27 1.26 -2.53
CA ARG A 132 -2.52 1.73 -3.13
C ARG A 132 -3.71 0.91 -2.65
N LEU A 133 -4.77 1.59 -2.21
CA LEU A 133 -6.06 0.99 -1.91
C LEU A 133 -7.10 1.32 -3.01
N PRO A 134 -7.98 0.38 -3.35
CA PRO A 134 -9.11 0.66 -4.26
C PRO A 134 -10.04 1.75 -3.70
N GLN A 135 -10.55 2.63 -4.56
CA GLN A 135 -11.43 3.73 -4.15
C GLN A 135 -12.67 3.27 -3.37
N ASN A 136 -13.22 2.09 -3.73
CA ASN A 136 -14.36 1.52 -3.02
C ASN A 136 -14.04 1.26 -1.54
N LYS A 137 -12.84 0.72 -1.25
CA LYS A 137 -12.40 0.47 0.14
C LYS A 137 -12.20 1.77 0.92
N ILE A 138 -11.63 2.79 0.27
CA ILE A 138 -11.47 4.13 0.87
C ILE A 138 -12.84 4.75 1.15
N GLY A 139 -13.80 4.62 0.22
CA GLY A 139 -15.16 5.10 0.38
C GLY A 139 -15.89 4.42 1.55
N THR A 140 -15.74 3.10 1.68
CA THR A 140 -16.33 2.32 2.78
C THR A 140 -15.69 2.70 4.12
N TYR A 141 -14.34 2.81 4.16
CA TYR A 141 -13.64 3.28 5.36
C TYR A 141 -14.11 4.68 5.80
N ASN A 142 -14.25 5.63 4.87
CA ASN A 142 -14.71 6.97 5.19
C ASN A 142 -16.15 6.98 5.74
N LYS A 143 -17.01 6.07 5.28
CA LYS A 143 -18.36 5.89 5.84
C LYS A 143 -18.29 5.32 7.26
N ALA A 144 -17.47 4.27 7.46
CA ALA A 144 -17.28 3.67 8.78
C ALA A 144 -16.71 4.66 9.79
N ASN A 145 -15.69 5.43 9.39
CA ASN A 145 -15.09 6.45 10.26
C ASN A 145 -16.07 7.59 10.61
N LYS A 146 -16.95 7.97 9.70
CA LYS A 146 -18.01 8.96 10.00
C LYS A 146 -19.02 8.43 10.99
N ALA A 147 -19.43 7.16 10.85
CA ALA A 147 -20.34 6.53 11.79
C ALA A 147 -19.69 6.39 13.17
N TYR A 148 -18.42 6.00 13.23
CA TYR A 148 -17.61 5.92 14.43
C TYR A 148 -17.57 7.27 15.18
N MET A 149 -17.17 8.33 14.48
CA MET A 149 -17.09 9.68 15.07
C MET A 149 -18.47 10.22 15.52
N ALA A 150 -19.55 9.91 14.78
CA ALA A 150 -20.88 10.32 15.15
C ALA A 150 -21.36 9.61 16.43
N PHE A 151 -21.08 8.31 16.54
CA PHE A 151 -21.42 7.52 17.73
C PHE A 151 -20.63 7.99 18.96
N GLU A 152 -19.31 8.22 18.80
CA GLU A 152 -18.46 8.74 19.88
C GLU A 152 -18.95 10.10 20.38
N GLN A 153 -19.38 10.98 19.46
CA GLN A 153 -19.93 12.30 19.83
C GLN A 153 -21.28 12.20 20.56
N GLU A 154 -22.10 11.19 20.27
CA GLU A 154 -23.42 11.02 20.86
C GLU A 154 -23.39 10.27 22.20
N HIS A 155 -22.51 9.26 22.32
CA HIS A 155 -22.46 8.35 23.47
C HIS A 155 -21.26 8.55 24.38
N GLU A 156 -20.34 9.46 24.05
CA GLU A 156 -19.10 9.75 24.80
C GLU A 156 -18.23 8.50 25.07
N ARG A 157 -18.36 7.46 24.22
CA ARG A 157 -17.57 6.22 24.23
C ARG A 157 -17.33 5.69 22.83
N GLU A 158 -16.34 4.83 22.70
CA GLU A 158 -16.09 4.13 21.43
C GLU A 158 -17.19 3.10 21.14
N PRO A 159 -17.65 3.00 19.85
CA PRO A 159 -18.60 1.99 19.43
C PRO A 159 -17.96 0.60 19.40
N SER A 160 -18.72 -0.44 19.75
CA SER A 160 -18.33 -1.83 19.51
C SER A 160 -18.41 -2.17 18.02
N THR A 161 -17.75 -3.26 17.60
CA THR A 161 -17.85 -3.76 16.21
C THR A 161 -19.26 -4.17 15.84
N GLU A 162 -20.05 -4.70 16.80
CA GLU A 162 -21.45 -5.07 16.63
C GLU A 162 -22.32 -3.84 16.39
N GLU A 163 -22.16 -2.78 17.18
CA GLU A 163 -22.90 -1.51 17.04
C GLU A 163 -22.61 -0.83 15.70
N LEU A 164 -21.34 -0.85 15.24
CA LEU A 164 -21.00 -0.34 13.91
C LEU A 164 -21.59 -1.21 12.79
N ALA A 165 -21.68 -2.53 13.00
CA ALA A 165 -22.29 -3.46 12.05
C ALA A 165 -23.77 -3.15 11.85
N GLU A 166 -24.49 -2.87 12.94
CA GLU A 166 -25.91 -2.48 12.89
C GLU A 166 -26.10 -1.11 12.21
N ILE A 167 -25.28 -0.11 12.54
CA ILE A 167 -25.38 1.25 11.96
C ILE A 167 -25.10 1.25 10.46
N LEU A 168 -24.14 0.43 10.01
CA LEU A 168 -23.68 0.41 8.61
C LEU A 168 -24.36 -0.67 7.77
N GLU A 169 -25.20 -1.53 8.37
CA GLU A 169 -25.81 -2.70 7.74
C GLU A 169 -24.78 -3.63 7.08
N MET A 170 -23.65 -3.87 7.77
CA MET A 170 -22.53 -4.66 7.29
C MET A 170 -22.20 -5.78 8.28
N SER A 171 -21.48 -6.81 7.83
CA SER A 171 -21.01 -7.86 8.73
C SER A 171 -19.85 -7.38 9.62
N GLU A 172 -19.73 -7.91 10.85
CA GLU A 172 -18.63 -7.61 11.77
C GLU A 172 -17.26 -7.92 11.16
N THR A 173 -17.16 -9.00 10.39
CA THR A 173 -15.93 -9.39 9.71
C THR A 173 -15.50 -8.37 8.67
N GLU A 174 -16.46 -7.76 7.95
CA GLU A 174 -16.16 -6.69 6.98
C GLU A 174 -15.68 -5.43 7.68
N ILE A 175 -16.28 -5.04 8.80
CA ILE A 175 -15.85 -3.88 9.57
C ILE A 175 -14.43 -4.05 10.10
N ASN A 176 -14.12 -5.20 10.70
CA ASN A 176 -12.77 -5.50 11.17
C ASN A 176 -11.75 -5.44 10.02
N ASN A 177 -12.08 -6.01 8.86
CA ASN A 177 -11.23 -5.95 7.66
C ASN A 177 -11.03 -4.51 7.15
N ILE A 178 -12.06 -3.64 7.24
CA ILE A 178 -11.98 -2.25 6.82
C ILE A 178 -10.98 -1.48 7.69
N PHE A 179 -11.05 -1.62 9.01
CA PHE A 179 -10.14 -0.93 9.93
C PHE A 179 -8.71 -1.48 9.84
N GLN A 180 -8.52 -2.80 9.76
CA GLN A 180 -7.21 -3.42 9.60
C GLN A 180 -6.53 -3.03 8.28
N SER A 181 -7.28 -2.93 7.17
CA SER A 181 -6.71 -2.57 5.86
C SER A 181 -6.28 -1.11 5.76
N ASN A 182 -6.70 -0.23 6.68
CA ASN A 182 -6.42 1.20 6.63
C ASN A 182 -5.20 1.64 7.47
N THR A 183 -4.36 0.72 7.92
CA THR A 183 -3.14 1.05 8.66
C THR A 183 -2.20 1.92 7.82
N ARG A 184 -1.58 2.92 8.44
CA ARG A 184 -0.55 3.76 7.81
C ARG A 184 0.82 3.14 8.05
N HIS A 185 1.69 3.26 7.07
CA HIS A 185 3.08 2.80 7.19
C HIS A 185 3.88 3.79 8.02
N THR A 186 4.77 3.24 8.83
CA THR A 186 5.77 4.00 9.57
C THR A 186 7.14 3.68 8.98
N SER A 187 8.05 4.66 8.94
CA SER A 187 9.42 4.43 8.49
C SER A 187 10.15 3.56 9.50
N LEU A 188 10.91 2.58 9.03
CA LEU A 188 11.80 1.78 9.88
C LEU A 188 12.97 2.60 10.43
N ASP A 189 13.37 3.66 9.72
CA ASP A 189 14.42 4.59 10.16
C ASP A 189 13.89 5.67 11.12
N ALA A 190 12.59 5.67 11.44
CA ALA A 190 12.05 6.62 12.40
C ALA A 190 12.57 6.30 13.81
N PRO A 191 13.03 7.31 14.59
CA PRO A 191 13.45 7.11 15.96
C PRO A 191 12.25 6.67 16.81
N VAL A 192 12.47 5.70 17.70
CA VAL A 192 11.43 5.20 18.64
C VAL A 192 11.08 6.25 19.68
N HIS A 193 12.09 6.98 20.18
CA HIS A 193 11.94 8.12 21.07
C HIS A 193 12.80 9.29 20.59
N GLU A 194 12.33 10.52 20.76
CA GLU A 194 13.04 11.74 20.32
C GLU A 194 14.45 11.93 20.95
N ALA A 195 14.79 11.17 21.99
CA ALA A 195 16.04 11.26 22.73
C ALA A 195 17.00 10.07 22.56
N GLU A 196 16.62 9.07 21.78
CA GLU A 196 17.43 7.84 21.58
C GLU A 196 17.78 7.65 20.11
N ASP A 197 19.04 7.27 19.85
CA ASP A 197 19.53 6.93 18.49
C ASP A 197 19.05 5.54 17.99
N VAL A 198 17.96 4.99 18.59
CA VAL A 198 17.40 3.68 18.24
C VAL A 198 16.30 3.85 17.21
N ALA A 199 16.48 3.27 16.04
CA ALA A 199 15.48 3.26 14.99
C ALA A 199 14.42 2.16 15.21
N MET A 200 13.23 2.34 14.67
CA MET A 200 12.15 1.34 14.72
C MET A 200 12.59 -0.01 14.12
N GLY A 201 13.50 0.02 13.12
CA GLY A 201 14.07 -1.17 12.50
C GLY A 201 14.94 -2.00 13.45
N ASP A 202 15.59 -1.37 14.43
CA ASP A 202 16.45 -2.06 15.40
C ASP A 202 15.64 -2.91 16.41
N LEU A 203 14.34 -2.65 16.55
CA LEU A 203 13.43 -3.42 17.41
C LEU A 203 12.86 -4.67 16.73
N LEU A 204 13.04 -4.82 15.41
CA LEU A 204 12.54 -5.98 14.69
C LEU A 204 13.46 -7.16 14.90
N GLU A 205 12.91 -8.26 15.38
CA GLU A 205 13.62 -9.53 15.49
C GLU A 205 14.03 -10.03 14.10
N GLY A 206 15.30 -10.40 13.96
CA GLY A 206 15.79 -11.08 12.75
C GLY A 206 15.22 -12.49 12.65
N SER A 207 15.02 -12.97 11.43
CA SER A 207 14.58 -14.36 11.18
C SER A 207 15.69 -15.40 11.42
N ASP A 208 16.92 -14.96 11.58
CA ASP A 208 18.07 -15.84 11.77
C ASP A 208 18.25 -16.16 13.24
N ASP A 209 17.59 -17.22 13.67
CA ASP A 209 17.80 -17.77 15.01
C ASP A 209 19.10 -18.58 14.99
N THR A 210 20.12 -18.10 15.71
CA THR A 210 21.44 -18.75 15.79
C THR A 210 21.32 -20.17 16.36
N ASP A 211 20.31 -20.39 17.21
CA ASP A 211 20.05 -21.68 17.82
C ASP A 211 19.50 -22.71 16.79
N ASP A 212 18.74 -22.24 15.79
CA ASP A 212 18.19 -23.08 14.72
C ASP A 212 19.29 -23.78 13.89
N ASP A 213 20.36 -23.08 13.57
CA ASP A 213 21.46 -23.65 12.78
C ASP A 213 22.29 -24.66 13.60
N VAL A 214 22.50 -24.37 14.88
CA VAL A 214 23.13 -25.31 15.81
C VAL A 214 22.27 -26.56 15.99
N MET A 215 20.94 -26.39 16.13
CA MET A 215 19.99 -27.50 16.23
C MET A 215 19.95 -28.36 14.96
N LYS A 216 19.98 -27.74 13.76
CA LYS A 216 20.04 -28.44 12.47
C LYS A 216 21.33 -29.24 12.32
N ASP A 217 22.47 -28.70 12.71
CA ASP A 217 23.75 -29.40 12.67
C ASP A 217 23.82 -30.53 13.72
N SER A 218 23.29 -30.32 14.89
CA SER A 218 23.14 -31.37 15.91
C SER A 218 22.26 -32.51 15.39
N LEU A 219 21.11 -32.21 14.80
CA LEU A 219 20.22 -33.20 14.18
C LEU A 219 20.92 -33.96 13.05
N ARG A 220 21.66 -33.29 12.18
CA ARG A 220 22.43 -33.93 11.09
C ARG A 220 23.45 -34.92 11.65
N ASN A 221 24.16 -34.52 12.69
CA ASN A 221 25.16 -35.37 13.33
C ASN A 221 24.52 -36.63 13.99
N GLU A 222 23.35 -36.46 14.65
CA GLU A 222 22.64 -37.56 15.24
C GLU A 222 22.07 -38.52 14.17
N ILE A 223 21.52 -38.00 13.08
CA ILE A 223 21.08 -38.80 11.93
C ILE A 223 22.26 -39.61 11.36
N ARG A 224 23.42 -39.01 11.15
CA ARG A 224 24.62 -39.73 10.68
C ARG A 224 25.06 -40.83 11.64
N ARG A 225 24.95 -40.57 12.95
CA ARG A 225 25.24 -41.57 13.97
C ARG A 225 24.30 -42.76 13.94
N ILE A 226 23.02 -42.49 13.75
CA ILE A 226 21.97 -43.54 13.68
C ILE A 226 22.13 -44.36 12.39
N LEU A 227 22.45 -43.72 11.26
CA LEU A 227 22.68 -44.38 9.98
C LEU A 227 23.85 -45.39 10.03
N LYS A 228 24.88 -45.14 10.88
CA LYS A 228 25.95 -46.13 11.11
C LYS A 228 25.48 -47.47 11.69
N SER A 229 24.29 -47.54 12.25
CA SER A 229 23.70 -48.82 12.75
C SER A 229 23.11 -49.69 11.65
N LEU A 230 22.94 -49.16 10.43
CA LEU A 230 22.49 -49.87 9.25
C LEU A 230 23.67 -50.53 8.51
N SER A 231 23.36 -51.48 7.62
CA SER A 231 24.40 -51.94 6.69
C SER A 231 24.82 -50.82 5.72
N PRO A 232 26.05 -50.81 5.21
CA PRO A 232 26.54 -49.74 4.31
C PRO A 232 25.60 -49.50 3.12
N ARG A 233 25.08 -50.55 2.49
CA ARG A 233 24.12 -50.48 1.38
C ARG A 233 22.77 -49.88 1.79
N GLU A 234 22.24 -50.24 2.97
CA GLU A 234 20.99 -49.69 3.48
C GLU A 234 21.15 -48.20 3.81
N ALA A 235 22.26 -47.81 4.42
CA ALA A 235 22.56 -46.43 4.75
C ALA A 235 22.70 -45.53 3.49
N GLU A 236 23.38 -46.01 2.47
CA GLU A 236 23.55 -45.29 1.20
C GLU A 236 22.21 -45.09 0.48
N ILE A 237 21.35 -46.12 0.43
CA ILE A 237 20.03 -46.03 -0.21
C ILE A 237 19.12 -45.07 0.54
N VAL A 238 19.11 -45.08 1.87
CA VAL A 238 18.34 -44.14 2.70
C VAL A 238 18.85 -42.73 2.55
N ASN A 239 20.17 -42.56 2.58
CA ASN A 239 20.82 -41.25 2.39
C ASN A 239 20.49 -40.62 1.02
N ALA A 240 20.60 -41.41 -0.05
CA ALA A 240 20.28 -40.95 -1.40
C ALA A 240 18.78 -40.64 -1.57
N TYR A 241 17.89 -41.44 -0.96
CA TYR A 241 16.46 -41.23 -1.09
C TYR A 241 15.97 -39.99 -0.36
N PHE A 242 16.44 -39.75 0.86
CA PHE A 242 16.05 -38.59 1.66
C PHE A 242 16.91 -37.33 1.40
N GLY A 243 17.97 -37.43 0.63
CA GLY A 243 18.87 -36.30 0.32
C GLY A 243 19.61 -35.74 1.56
N LEU A 244 20.03 -36.61 2.51
CA LEU A 244 20.58 -36.15 3.77
C LEU A 244 21.96 -35.48 3.66
N ASP A 245 22.73 -35.79 2.61
CA ASP A 245 24.04 -35.18 2.28
C ASP A 245 23.98 -34.33 0.98
N VAL A 246 22.82 -34.25 0.30
CA VAL A 246 22.63 -33.53 -0.97
C VAL A 246 21.33 -32.70 -0.87
N GLU A 247 21.29 -31.54 -1.49
CA GLU A 247 20.12 -30.63 -1.43
C GLU A 247 18.80 -31.25 -1.88
N ASN A 248 18.82 -32.28 -2.73
CA ASN A 248 17.63 -32.96 -3.23
C ASN A 248 17.75 -34.46 -3.17
N GLY A 249 16.71 -35.14 -2.66
CA GLY A 249 16.60 -36.60 -2.67
C GLY A 249 16.49 -37.17 -4.09
N VAL A 250 17.08 -38.35 -4.31
CA VAL A 250 17.09 -39.05 -5.59
C VAL A 250 15.89 -40.00 -5.70
N THR A 251 15.29 -40.11 -6.88
CA THR A 251 14.14 -41.01 -7.09
C THR A 251 14.52 -42.50 -7.00
N ILE A 252 13.58 -43.34 -6.58
CA ILE A 252 13.80 -44.80 -6.45
C ILE A 252 14.30 -45.40 -7.78
N GLU A 253 13.88 -44.87 -8.92
CA GLU A 253 14.29 -45.31 -10.24
C GLU A 253 15.77 -45.02 -10.52
N GLN A 254 16.21 -43.83 -10.21
CA GLN A 254 17.60 -43.43 -10.36
C GLN A 254 18.54 -44.19 -9.40
N ILE A 255 18.07 -44.45 -8.15
CA ILE A 255 18.79 -45.27 -7.21
C ILE A 255 18.89 -46.70 -7.74
N GLY A 256 17.79 -47.25 -8.33
CA GLY A 256 17.78 -48.56 -8.95
C GLY A 256 18.82 -48.70 -10.09
N GLN A 257 18.92 -47.70 -10.96
CA GLN A 257 19.92 -47.66 -12.03
C GLN A 257 21.34 -47.59 -11.50
N LYS A 258 21.60 -46.84 -10.42
CA LYS A 258 22.92 -46.71 -9.80
C LYS A 258 23.45 -48.02 -9.18
N TYR A 259 22.56 -48.83 -8.63
CA TYR A 259 22.92 -50.08 -7.89
C TYR A 259 22.55 -51.34 -8.63
N ASP A 260 22.12 -51.27 -9.90
CA ASP A 260 21.63 -52.42 -10.73
C ASP A 260 20.58 -53.26 -10.00
N LEU A 261 19.61 -52.60 -9.36
CA LEU A 261 18.56 -53.24 -8.62
C LEU A 261 17.19 -52.83 -9.17
N THR A 262 16.22 -53.74 -9.06
CA THR A 262 14.85 -53.44 -9.42
C THR A 262 14.23 -52.43 -8.46
N LYS A 263 13.35 -51.62 -8.94
CA LYS A 263 12.58 -50.61 -8.19
C LYS A 263 11.95 -51.15 -6.92
N GLU A 264 11.34 -52.36 -7.04
CA GLU A 264 10.72 -53.04 -5.91
C GLU A 264 11.75 -53.51 -4.87
N ARG A 265 12.94 -53.89 -5.30
CA ARG A 265 14.02 -54.30 -4.39
C ARG A 265 14.54 -53.09 -3.59
N ILE A 266 14.70 -51.94 -4.20
CA ILE A 266 15.08 -50.68 -3.50
C ILE A 266 14.02 -50.30 -2.48
N ARG A 267 12.71 -50.40 -2.85
CA ARG A 267 11.60 -50.14 -1.93
C ARG A 267 11.66 -51.04 -0.69
N GLN A 268 11.87 -52.34 -0.92
CA GLN A 268 11.99 -53.32 0.19
C GLN A 268 13.16 -53.03 1.11
N ILE A 269 14.33 -52.65 0.55
CA ILE A 269 15.51 -52.32 1.35
C ILE A 269 15.21 -51.07 2.18
N LYS A 270 14.66 -49.99 1.56
CA LYS A 270 14.28 -48.77 2.24
C LYS A 270 13.30 -49.06 3.41
N GLU A 271 12.21 -49.78 3.16
CA GLU A 271 11.22 -50.10 4.20
C GLU A 271 11.82 -50.92 5.36
N ARG A 272 12.71 -51.83 5.04
CA ARG A 272 13.40 -52.64 6.06
C ARG A 272 14.35 -51.77 6.89
N ALA A 273 15.08 -50.85 6.25
CA ALA A 273 15.96 -49.91 6.92
C ALA A 273 15.17 -48.95 7.84
N ILE A 274 14.06 -48.39 7.35
CA ILE A 274 13.18 -47.55 8.16
C ILE A 274 12.60 -48.28 9.36
N LYS A 275 12.13 -49.53 9.18
CA LYS A 275 11.63 -50.35 10.30
C LYS A 275 12.70 -50.64 11.35
N ARG A 276 13.99 -50.76 10.95
CA ARG A 276 15.10 -50.90 11.91
C ARG A 276 15.34 -49.60 12.68
N LEU A 277 15.26 -48.44 12.01
CA LEU A 277 15.42 -47.13 12.65
C LEU A 277 14.27 -46.76 13.58
N GLN A 278 13.06 -47.28 13.33
CA GLN A 278 11.88 -47.09 14.17
C GLN A 278 11.94 -47.79 15.53
N LYS A 279 12.93 -48.69 15.74
CA LYS A 279 13.06 -49.32 17.04
C LYS A 279 13.31 -48.30 18.14
N ALA A 280 12.71 -48.52 19.30
CA ALA A 280 12.66 -47.57 20.41
C ALA A 280 13.99 -46.89 20.79
N ARG A 281 15.12 -47.58 20.61
CA ARG A 281 16.45 -47.10 20.95
C ARG A 281 16.92 -45.93 20.11
N TYR A 282 16.48 -45.82 18.83
CA TYR A 282 16.89 -44.72 17.92
C TYR A 282 15.79 -43.65 17.78
N SER A 283 14.56 -44.05 17.94
CA SER A 283 13.41 -43.17 17.79
C SER A 283 13.30 -42.11 18.90
N SER A 284 13.75 -42.43 20.13
CA SER A 284 13.72 -41.49 21.25
C SER A 284 14.68 -40.30 21.06
N ALA A 285 15.87 -40.54 20.49
CA ALA A 285 16.84 -39.50 20.22
C ALA A 285 16.34 -38.52 19.14
N LEU A 286 15.70 -39.04 18.08
CA LEU A 286 15.16 -38.18 17.01
C LEU A 286 13.86 -37.46 17.41
N LYS A 287 13.07 -38.04 18.30
CA LYS A 287 11.84 -37.38 18.80
C LYS A 287 12.14 -36.11 19.61
N ALA A 288 13.29 -36.04 20.26
CA ALA A 288 13.70 -34.84 20.99
C ALA A 288 13.87 -33.60 20.11
N TYR A 289 14.02 -33.77 18.78
CA TYR A 289 14.13 -32.68 17.80
C TYR A 289 12.80 -32.33 17.12
N LEU A 290 11.71 -33.02 17.45
CA LEU A 290 10.39 -32.75 16.86
C LEU A 290 9.50 -31.85 17.74
N GLY A 291 9.98 -31.47 18.93
CA GLY A 291 9.22 -30.68 19.91
C GLY A 291 8.43 -31.56 20.85
#